data_ed34276d09812c0e932a8f98372396b9
#
_entry.id   ed34276d09812c0e932a8f98372396b9
#
_cell.length_a   1.000
_cell.length_b   1.000
_cell.length_c   1.000
_cell.angle_alpha   90.00
_cell.angle_beta   90.00
_cell.angle_gamma   90.00
#
_symmetry.space_group_name_H-M   'P 1'
#
loop_
_entity.id
_entity.type
_entity.pdbx_description
1 polymer ?
#
loop_
_entity_poly.entity_id
_entity_poly.type
_entity_poly.pdbx_seq_one_letter_code
_entity_poly.pdbx_strand_id
1 'polypeptide(L)'
;MSESMKKKQSNRSCDVLIIGGGSAGLRAAIEAHDAGAHVLIISKSRKGDPHTVLARGGINASLGTMDPEDNWMIHAADTLREGAFLADYERVEVLCKNAPGAVNELVNWGARFHREKDGRLTQRFFGAHTYRRTVFYKDWTGEEIIRVLMEQVQQRKIEIIDNIYVTKLL
;
A
#
# COMPACT_ATOMS: atom_id res chain seq x y z
N MET A 1 -12.79 -15.55 44.86
CA MET A 1 -13.35 -14.21 44.64
C MET A 1 -12.96 -13.79 43.22
N SER A 2 -13.87 -13.96 42.30
CA SER A 2 -13.66 -13.67 40.87
C SER A 2 -14.39 -12.36 40.59
N GLU A 3 -13.66 -11.25 40.59
CA GLU A 3 -14.16 -10.00 40.06
C GLU A 3 -14.21 -10.12 38.51
N SER A 4 -15.41 -10.33 38.05
CA SER A 4 -15.77 -10.29 36.64
C SER A 4 -15.35 -8.92 36.04
N MET A 5 -14.25 -8.89 35.30
CA MET A 5 -13.92 -7.76 34.45
C MET A 5 -15.04 -7.60 33.42
N LYS A 6 -16.06 -6.81 33.75
CA LYS A 6 -17.03 -6.30 32.76
C LYS A 6 -16.23 -5.46 31.75
N LYS A 7 -15.86 -6.07 30.60
CA LYS A 7 -15.36 -5.33 29.44
C LYS A 7 -16.38 -4.25 29.11
N LYS A 8 -15.98 -3.00 29.31
CA LYS A 8 -16.80 -1.84 28.97
C LYS A 8 -17.02 -1.89 27.47
N GLN A 9 -18.24 -2.21 27.05
CA GLN A 9 -18.65 -2.21 25.66
C GLN A 9 -18.61 -0.75 25.17
N SER A 10 -17.65 -0.39 24.34
CA SER A 10 -17.56 0.94 23.73
C SER A 10 -18.21 0.88 22.35
N ASN A 11 -19.37 1.49 22.20
CA ASN A 11 -19.98 1.68 20.90
C ASN A 11 -19.29 2.84 20.20
N ARG A 12 -18.83 2.60 18.97
CA ARG A 12 -18.28 3.60 18.07
C ARG A 12 -19.07 3.57 16.77
N SER A 13 -19.23 4.71 16.15
CA SER A 13 -19.83 4.82 14.83
C SER A 13 -18.86 5.46 13.86
N CYS A 14 -18.88 5.03 12.63
CA CYS A 14 -18.13 5.60 11.52
C CYS A 14 -18.92 5.36 10.22
N ASP A 15 -18.64 6.14 9.18
CA ASP A 15 -19.23 5.93 7.87
C ASP A 15 -18.51 4.78 7.14
N VAL A 16 -17.19 4.69 7.33
CA VAL A 16 -16.36 3.66 6.70
C VAL A 16 -15.47 2.99 7.75
N LEU A 17 -15.64 1.69 7.92
CA LEU A 17 -14.80 0.85 8.76
C LEU A 17 -13.76 0.12 7.91
N ILE A 18 -12.48 0.38 8.15
CA ILE A 18 -11.36 -0.31 7.49
C ILE A 18 -10.84 -1.40 8.43
N ILE A 19 -10.85 -2.65 7.96
CA ILE A 19 -10.30 -3.80 8.69
C ILE A 19 -8.94 -4.15 8.10
N GLY A 20 -7.89 -3.74 8.77
CA GLY A 20 -6.49 -3.97 8.41
C GLY A 20 -5.71 -2.68 8.23
N GLY A 21 -4.59 -2.55 8.95
CA GLY A 21 -3.67 -1.40 8.93
C GLY A 21 -2.48 -1.57 7.99
N GLY A 22 -2.58 -2.42 6.95
CA GLY A 22 -1.57 -2.54 5.90
C GLY A 22 -1.70 -1.43 4.84
N SER A 23 -0.81 -1.43 3.84
CA SER A 23 -0.79 -0.40 2.80
C SER A 23 -2.14 -0.19 2.11
N ALA A 24 -2.84 -1.25 1.77
CA ALA A 24 -4.16 -1.17 1.14
C ALA A 24 -5.20 -0.50 2.06
N GLY A 25 -5.25 -0.91 3.34
CA GLY A 25 -6.19 -0.32 4.30
C GLY A 25 -5.88 1.14 4.61
N LEU A 26 -4.61 1.49 4.79
CA LEU A 26 -4.20 2.88 5.02
C LEU A 26 -4.55 3.76 3.81
N ARG A 27 -4.27 3.28 2.57
CA ARG A 27 -4.61 4.04 1.36
C ARG A 27 -6.11 4.20 1.18
N ALA A 28 -6.90 3.14 1.43
CA ALA A 28 -8.36 3.20 1.38
C ALA A 28 -8.93 4.17 2.42
N ALA A 29 -8.36 4.19 3.63
CA ALA A 29 -8.76 5.12 4.68
C ALA A 29 -8.49 6.58 4.30
N ILE A 30 -7.35 6.87 3.68
CA ILE A 30 -6.99 8.20 3.18
C ILE A 30 -8.02 8.66 2.14
N GLU A 31 -8.33 7.82 1.15
CA GLU A 31 -9.30 8.14 0.10
C GLU A 31 -10.70 8.41 0.66
N ALA A 32 -11.19 7.52 1.53
CA ALA A 32 -12.51 7.67 2.13
C ALA A 32 -12.60 8.95 2.97
N HIS A 33 -11.55 9.27 3.75
CA HIS A 33 -11.48 10.51 4.52
C HIS A 33 -11.48 11.75 3.61
N ASP A 34 -10.69 11.75 2.55
CA ASP A 34 -10.59 12.87 1.61
C ASP A 34 -11.88 13.07 0.82
N ALA A 35 -12.70 12.02 0.68
CA ALA A 35 -14.07 12.08 0.18
C ALA A 35 -15.11 12.56 1.23
N GLY A 36 -14.68 12.91 2.45
CA GLY A 36 -15.52 13.47 3.50
C GLY A 36 -16.12 12.46 4.48
N ALA A 37 -15.77 11.17 4.41
CA ALA A 37 -16.28 10.16 5.31
C ALA A 37 -15.57 10.19 6.69
N HIS A 38 -16.32 9.89 7.75
CA HIS A 38 -15.74 9.57 9.06
C HIS A 38 -15.20 8.14 9.05
N VAL A 39 -13.88 8.00 9.09
CA VAL A 39 -13.19 6.72 8.91
C VAL A 39 -12.62 6.21 10.23
N LEU A 40 -12.76 4.90 10.46
CA LEU A 40 -12.12 4.18 11.55
C LEU A 40 -11.32 3.00 10.99
N ILE A 41 -10.06 2.87 11.40
CA ILE A 41 -9.21 1.72 11.06
C ILE A 41 -9.12 0.80 12.26
N ILE A 42 -9.37 -0.50 12.07
CA ILE A 42 -9.10 -1.54 13.07
C ILE A 42 -7.96 -2.42 12.58
N SER A 43 -6.93 -2.59 13.40
CA SER A 43 -5.77 -3.41 13.06
C SER A 43 -5.51 -4.49 14.10
N LYS A 44 -5.20 -5.70 13.63
CA LYS A 44 -4.75 -6.82 14.45
C LYS A 44 -3.35 -6.59 15.04
N SER A 45 -2.47 -5.96 14.28
CA SER A 45 -1.11 -5.63 14.69
C SER A 45 -1.04 -4.24 15.29
N ARG A 46 0.09 -3.91 15.93
CA ARG A 46 0.39 -2.55 16.36
C ARG A 46 0.41 -1.58 15.18
N LYS A 47 0.17 -0.31 15.45
CA LYS A 47 0.29 0.76 14.45
C LYS A 47 1.66 0.73 13.79
N GLY A 48 1.69 0.72 12.45
CA GLY A 48 2.93 0.73 11.69
C GLY A 48 3.68 -0.60 11.62
N ASP A 49 3.10 -1.70 12.12
CA ASP A 49 3.68 -3.05 12.06
C ASP A 49 2.79 -4.07 11.31
N PRO A 50 2.27 -3.75 10.12
CA PRO A 50 1.57 -4.70 9.27
C PRO A 50 2.57 -5.55 8.47
N HIS A 51 2.09 -6.65 7.89
CA HIS A 51 2.92 -7.53 7.06
C HIS A 51 3.63 -6.81 5.89
N THR A 52 3.09 -5.70 5.43
CA THR A 52 3.69 -4.87 4.37
C THR A 52 5.13 -4.44 4.69
N VAL A 53 5.49 -4.20 5.96
CA VAL A 53 6.86 -3.80 6.36
C VAL A 53 7.92 -4.84 6.02
N LEU A 54 7.52 -6.08 5.78
CA LEU A 54 8.42 -7.18 5.41
C LEU A 54 8.77 -7.20 3.92
N ALA A 55 8.11 -6.39 3.09
CA ALA A 55 8.37 -6.33 1.65
C ALA A 55 9.72 -5.66 1.36
N ARG A 56 10.63 -6.37 0.70
CA ARG A 56 12.02 -5.96 0.45
C ARG A 56 12.30 -5.61 -1.01
N GLY A 57 11.63 -6.28 -1.94
CA GLY A 57 11.95 -6.22 -3.37
C GLY A 57 11.79 -4.85 -4.02
N GLY A 58 10.72 -4.16 -3.69
CA GLY A 58 10.33 -2.91 -4.30
C GLY A 58 8.87 -2.91 -4.75
N ILE A 59 8.49 -1.89 -5.49
CA ILE A 59 7.17 -1.75 -6.11
C ILE A 59 7.33 -1.57 -7.62
N ASN A 60 6.57 -2.34 -8.41
CA ASN A 60 6.66 -2.32 -9.86
C ASN A 60 5.72 -1.27 -10.45
N ALA A 61 6.26 -0.42 -11.31
CA ALA A 61 5.49 0.54 -12.08
C ALA A 61 6.23 0.89 -13.38
N SER A 62 5.55 0.88 -14.50
CA SER A 62 6.12 1.23 -15.81
C SER A 62 6.23 2.76 -15.94
N LEU A 63 7.23 3.34 -15.24
CA LEU A 63 7.49 4.78 -15.25
C LEU A 63 8.30 5.24 -16.47
N GLY A 64 8.99 4.32 -17.15
CA GLY A 64 9.85 4.64 -18.27
C GLY A 64 11.09 5.48 -17.93
N THR A 65 11.45 5.58 -16.62
CA THR A 65 12.57 6.43 -16.20
C THR A 65 13.92 5.87 -16.60
N MET A 66 14.05 4.54 -16.65
CA MET A 66 15.28 3.83 -17.03
C MET A 66 15.18 3.20 -18.41
N ASP A 67 14.01 2.74 -18.80
CA ASP A 67 13.70 2.11 -20.10
C ASP A 67 12.46 2.81 -20.67
N PRO A 68 12.65 3.83 -21.58
CA PRO A 68 11.55 4.65 -22.09
C PRO A 68 10.50 3.87 -22.90
N GLU A 69 10.84 2.69 -23.38
CA GLU A 69 9.95 1.79 -24.11
C GLU A 69 8.95 1.08 -23.18
N ASP A 70 9.24 1.02 -21.85
CA ASP A 70 8.36 0.35 -20.91
C ASP A 70 7.03 1.08 -20.76
N ASN A 71 5.97 0.30 -20.73
CA ASN A 71 4.61 0.81 -20.57
C ASN A 71 3.73 -0.20 -19.85
N TRP A 72 2.53 0.23 -19.45
CA TRP A 72 1.61 -0.60 -18.69
C TRP A 72 1.19 -1.89 -19.42
N MET A 73 1.12 -1.92 -20.75
CA MET A 73 0.75 -3.12 -21.53
C MET A 73 1.82 -4.20 -21.43
N ILE A 74 3.09 -3.80 -21.53
CA ILE A 74 4.22 -4.73 -21.35
C ILE A 74 4.29 -5.19 -19.90
N HIS A 75 4.03 -4.29 -18.93
CA HIS A 75 3.92 -4.64 -17.52
C HIS A 75 2.82 -5.67 -17.30
N ALA A 76 1.63 -5.49 -17.88
CA ALA A 76 0.53 -6.44 -17.77
C ALA A 76 0.87 -7.78 -18.42
N ALA A 77 1.48 -7.78 -19.61
CA ALA A 77 1.90 -9.00 -20.31
C ALA A 77 2.92 -9.81 -19.49
N ASP A 78 3.92 -9.14 -18.89
CA ASP A 78 4.88 -9.79 -18.01
C ASP A 78 4.18 -10.38 -16.76
N THR A 79 3.29 -9.64 -16.14
CA THR A 79 2.53 -10.08 -14.94
C THR A 79 1.68 -11.30 -15.24
N LEU A 80 0.99 -11.33 -16.38
CA LEU A 80 0.17 -12.47 -16.78
C LEU A 80 1.03 -13.71 -17.10
N ARG A 81 2.14 -13.52 -17.79
CA ARG A 81 3.07 -14.61 -18.13
C ARG A 81 3.67 -15.23 -16.87
N GLU A 82 4.19 -14.42 -15.95
CA GLU A 82 4.75 -14.87 -14.69
C GLU A 82 3.72 -15.54 -13.78
N GLY A 83 2.48 -15.08 -13.82
CA GLY A 83 1.35 -15.70 -13.14
C GLY A 83 0.80 -16.95 -13.85
N ALA A 84 1.52 -17.51 -14.86
CA ALA A 84 1.08 -18.66 -15.65
C ALA A 84 -0.35 -18.49 -16.21
N PHE A 85 -0.76 -17.26 -16.50
CA PHE A 85 -2.08 -16.88 -16.99
C PHE A 85 -3.25 -17.26 -16.06
N LEU A 86 -2.98 -17.45 -14.77
CA LEU A 86 -3.99 -17.74 -13.75
C LEU A 86 -4.63 -16.46 -13.19
N ALA A 87 -4.02 -15.29 -13.44
CA ALA A 87 -4.52 -14.02 -12.92
C ALA A 87 -5.75 -13.54 -13.70
N ASP A 88 -6.59 -12.79 -13.00
CA ASP A 88 -7.71 -12.05 -13.60
C ASP A 88 -7.17 -10.90 -14.47
N TYR A 89 -7.49 -10.92 -15.76
CA TYR A 89 -6.99 -9.96 -16.76
C TYR A 89 -7.41 -8.53 -16.43
N GLU A 90 -8.64 -8.31 -16.03
CA GLU A 90 -9.16 -6.97 -15.72
C GLU A 90 -8.43 -6.38 -14.51
N ARG A 91 -8.16 -7.21 -13.51
CA ARG A 91 -7.41 -6.79 -12.31
C ARG A 91 -5.97 -6.47 -12.63
N VAL A 92 -5.31 -7.26 -13.47
CA VAL A 92 -3.93 -6.98 -13.91
C VAL A 92 -3.88 -5.69 -14.72
N GLU A 93 -4.84 -5.45 -15.61
CA GLU A 93 -4.92 -4.22 -16.38
C GLU A 93 -5.06 -2.99 -15.46
N VAL A 94 -6.01 -3.03 -14.53
CA VAL A 94 -6.23 -1.97 -13.54
C VAL A 94 -4.97 -1.72 -12.73
N LEU A 95 -4.31 -2.77 -12.22
CA LEU A 95 -3.07 -2.68 -11.47
C LEU A 95 -1.98 -1.97 -12.29
N CYS A 96 -1.68 -2.48 -13.48
CA CYS A 96 -0.55 -2.00 -14.28
C CYS A 96 -0.76 -0.58 -14.82
N LYS A 97 -2.00 -0.21 -15.16
CA LYS A 97 -2.35 1.16 -15.58
C LYS A 97 -2.19 2.17 -14.45
N ASN A 98 -2.56 1.80 -13.23
CA ASN A 98 -2.57 2.72 -12.09
C ASN A 98 -1.26 2.73 -11.30
N ALA A 99 -0.39 1.73 -11.45
CA ALA A 99 0.86 1.62 -10.70
C ALA A 99 1.77 2.87 -10.81
N PRO A 100 1.95 3.49 -12.01
CA PRO A 100 2.72 4.73 -12.12
C PRO A 100 2.15 5.87 -11.28
N GLY A 101 0.83 6.04 -11.31
CA GLY A 101 0.13 7.05 -10.50
C GLY A 101 0.33 6.83 -9.01
N ALA A 102 0.19 5.58 -8.55
CA ALA A 102 0.37 5.21 -7.14
C ALA A 102 1.81 5.44 -6.65
N VAL A 103 2.82 5.14 -7.47
CA VAL A 103 4.22 5.45 -7.12
C VAL A 103 4.46 6.96 -7.04
N ASN A 104 3.95 7.73 -8.00
CA ASN A 104 4.07 9.19 -7.97
C ASN A 104 3.36 9.81 -6.77
N GLU A 105 2.21 9.27 -6.37
CA GLU A 105 1.50 9.71 -5.16
C GLU A 105 2.37 9.50 -3.90
N LEU A 106 2.98 8.32 -3.74
CA LEU A 106 3.92 8.05 -2.64
C LEU A 106 5.12 9.01 -2.67
N VAL A 107 5.65 9.31 -3.85
CA VAL A 107 6.73 10.29 -4.03
C VAL A 107 6.29 11.68 -3.57
N ASN A 108 5.11 12.11 -3.98
CA ASN A 108 4.54 13.42 -3.59
C ASN A 108 4.29 13.51 -2.08
N TRP A 109 4.02 12.40 -1.42
CA TRP A 109 3.90 12.28 0.02
C TRP A 109 5.23 12.12 0.75
N GLY A 110 6.36 12.17 0.02
CA GLY A 110 7.71 12.17 0.59
C GLY A 110 8.35 10.78 0.74
N ALA A 111 7.98 9.82 -0.12
CA ALA A 111 8.68 8.53 -0.18
C ALA A 111 10.14 8.71 -0.68
N ARG A 112 11.08 8.11 0.06
CA ARG A 112 12.53 8.25 -0.17
C ARG A 112 13.06 7.15 -1.10
N PHE A 113 12.38 6.93 -2.23
CA PHE A 113 12.87 5.99 -3.23
C PHE A 113 14.22 6.42 -3.81
N HIS A 114 15.01 5.45 -4.25
CA HIS A 114 16.29 5.70 -4.88
C HIS A 114 16.13 6.56 -6.14
N ARG A 115 17.10 7.47 -6.33
CA ARG A 115 17.14 8.38 -7.47
C ARG A 115 18.49 8.37 -8.13
N GLU A 116 18.48 8.60 -9.42
CA GLU A 116 19.67 8.90 -10.22
C GLU A 116 20.23 10.29 -9.88
N LYS A 117 21.44 10.58 -10.34
CA LYS A 117 22.08 11.90 -10.11
C LYS A 117 21.29 13.07 -10.66
N ASP A 118 20.47 12.83 -11.69
CA ASP A 118 19.60 13.82 -12.33
C ASP A 118 18.22 13.94 -11.66
N GLY A 119 17.98 13.22 -10.57
CA GLY A 119 16.75 13.26 -9.77
C GLY A 119 15.66 12.31 -10.22
N ARG A 120 15.78 11.62 -11.35
CA ARG A 120 14.83 10.60 -11.80
C ARG A 120 14.81 9.42 -10.82
N LEU A 121 13.65 8.75 -10.67
CA LEU A 121 13.56 7.52 -9.89
C LEU A 121 14.40 6.42 -10.52
N THR A 122 15.25 5.79 -9.73
CA THR A 122 15.97 4.59 -10.14
C THR A 122 15.01 3.42 -10.22
N GLN A 123 15.04 2.70 -11.32
CA GLN A 123 14.30 1.45 -11.50
C GLN A 123 15.27 0.31 -11.77
N ARG A 124 15.01 -0.86 -11.21
CA ARG A 124 15.83 -2.06 -11.38
C ARG A 124 15.02 -3.24 -11.90
N PHE A 125 15.69 -4.24 -12.42
CA PHE A 125 15.10 -5.55 -12.68
C PHE A 125 14.75 -6.25 -11.35
N PHE A 126 13.59 -6.89 -11.33
CA PHE A 126 13.19 -7.78 -10.25
C PHE A 126 12.25 -8.84 -10.80
N GLY A 127 12.63 -10.13 -10.67
CA GLY A 127 11.92 -11.23 -11.32
C GLY A 127 12.17 -11.22 -12.84
N ALA A 128 11.21 -11.72 -13.60
CA ALA A 128 11.30 -11.92 -15.06
C ALA A 128 10.71 -10.75 -15.86
N HIS A 129 10.93 -9.53 -15.41
CA HIS A 129 10.48 -8.34 -16.12
C HIS A 129 11.24 -8.13 -17.43
N THR A 130 10.53 -7.71 -18.47
CA THR A 130 11.12 -7.31 -19.76
C THR A 130 11.97 -6.05 -19.60
N TYR A 131 11.52 -5.10 -18.75
CA TYR A 131 12.18 -3.82 -18.51
C TYR A 131 12.39 -3.57 -17.00
N ARG A 132 13.30 -2.64 -16.68
CA ARG A 132 13.52 -2.16 -15.31
C ARG A 132 12.32 -1.31 -14.88
N ARG A 133 11.49 -1.82 -13.99
CA ARG A 133 10.32 -1.10 -13.50
C ARG A 133 10.13 -1.11 -11.99
N THR A 134 11.06 -1.75 -11.27
CA THR A 134 10.95 -1.84 -9.82
C THR A 134 11.57 -0.63 -9.15
N VAL A 135 10.75 0.23 -8.56
CA VAL A 135 11.17 1.32 -7.68
C VAL A 135 11.41 0.77 -6.29
N PHE A 136 12.41 1.24 -5.56
CA PHE A 136 12.82 0.67 -4.29
C PHE A 136 13.45 1.69 -3.34
N TYR A 137 13.43 1.37 -2.05
CA TYR A 137 14.18 2.09 -1.02
C TYR A 137 15.05 1.10 -0.26
N LYS A 138 16.35 1.03 -0.59
CA LYS A 138 17.27 0.03 -0.01
C LYS A 138 16.63 -1.37 -0.03
N ASP A 139 16.67 -2.07 1.12
CA ASP A 139 15.95 -3.32 1.37
C ASP A 139 14.73 -3.12 2.29
N TRP A 140 14.20 -1.90 2.32
CA TRP A 140 13.15 -1.46 3.25
C TRP A 140 11.97 -0.80 2.55
N THR A 141 11.66 -1.23 1.32
CA THR A 141 10.62 -0.58 0.50
C THR A 141 9.24 -0.64 1.17
N GLY A 142 8.87 -1.79 1.75
CA GLY A 142 7.60 -1.94 2.44
C GLY A 142 7.48 -1.06 3.69
N GLU A 143 8.56 -0.94 4.46
CA GLU A 143 8.64 -0.06 5.63
C GLU A 143 8.50 1.41 5.21
N GLU A 144 9.17 1.82 4.13
CA GLU A 144 9.06 3.18 3.61
C GLU A 144 7.64 3.51 3.14
N ILE A 145 6.96 2.58 2.46
CA ILE A 145 5.56 2.74 2.06
C ILE A 145 4.66 2.92 3.29
N ILE A 146 4.82 2.08 4.31
CA ILE A 146 4.03 2.20 5.55
C ILE A 146 4.32 3.49 6.27
N ARG A 147 5.59 3.93 6.35
CA ARG A 147 5.95 5.22 6.95
C ARG A 147 5.17 6.36 6.31
N VAL A 148 5.22 6.45 5.00
CA VAL A 148 4.54 7.52 4.25
C VAL A 148 3.03 7.48 4.45
N LEU A 149 2.41 6.31 4.31
CA LEU A 149 0.96 6.16 4.49
C LEU A 149 0.51 6.47 5.92
N MET A 150 1.29 6.07 6.93
CA MET A 150 1.01 6.40 8.33
C MET A 150 1.11 7.90 8.60
N GLU A 151 2.07 8.60 8.00
CA GLU A 151 2.16 10.06 8.08
C GLU A 151 0.92 10.73 7.49
N GLN A 152 0.43 10.25 6.34
CA GLN A 152 -0.78 10.75 5.71
C GLN A 152 -2.04 10.53 6.57
N VAL A 153 -2.16 9.35 7.19
CA VAL A 153 -3.24 9.01 8.13
C VAL A 153 -3.19 9.91 9.37
N GLN A 154 -1.99 10.15 9.92
CA GLN A 154 -1.79 11.03 11.08
C GLN A 154 -2.12 12.49 10.78
N GLN A 155 -1.70 13.01 9.63
CA GLN A 155 -2.00 14.38 9.19
C GLN A 155 -3.51 14.62 9.08
N ARG A 156 -4.27 13.62 8.64
CA ARG A 156 -5.74 13.63 8.53
C ARG A 156 -6.44 13.31 9.85
N LYS A 157 -5.70 12.97 10.90
CA LYS A 157 -6.24 12.58 12.22
C LYS A 157 -7.20 11.39 12.15
N ILE A 158 -7.01 10.48 11.18
CA ILE A 158 -7.81 9.25 11.07
C ILE A 158 -7.52 8.36 12.27
N GLU A 159 -8.57 7.90 12.95
CA GLU A 159 -8.43 7.05 14.13
C GLU A 159 -8.02 5.63 13.75
N ILE A 160 -7.02 5.08 14.47
CA ILE A 160 -6.62 3.68 14.37
C ILE A 160 -6.75 3.03 15.74
N ILE A 161 -7.47 1.93 15.80
CA ILE A 161 -7.52 1.04 16.96
C ILE A 161 -6.71 -0.21 16.64
N ASP A 162 -5.61 -0.39 17.31
CA ASP A 162 -4.71 -1.53 17.12
C ASP A 162 -4.95 -2.66 18.14
N ASN A 163 -4.30 -3.80 17.91
CA ASN A 163 -4.42 -5.02 18.73
C ASN A 163 -5.87 -5.54 18.85
N ILE A 164 -6.67 -5.33 17.83
CA ILE A 164 -8.06 -5.81 17.74
C ILE A 164 -8.18 -6.88 16.66
N TYR A 165 -8.65 -8.05 17.05
CA TYR A 165 -8.94 -9.14 16.14
C TYR A 165 -10.44 -9.18 15.83
N VAL A 166 -10.79 -8.95 14.55
CA VAL A 166 -12.17 -9.02 14.08
C VAL A 166 -12.51 -10.48 13.79
N THR A 167 -13.52 -11.00 14.45
CA THR A 167 -13.94 -12.41 14.31
C THR A 167 -15.15 -12.59 13.44
N LYS A 168 -16.02 -11.58 13.33
CA LYS A 168 -17.29 -11.68 12.62
C LYS A 168 -17.82 -10.29 12.22
N LEU A 169 -18.41 -10.21 11.06
CA LEU A 169 -19.31 -9.12 10.64
C LEU A 169 -20.76 -9.57 10.94
N LEU A 170 -21.56 -8.67 11.45
CA LEU A 170 -22.95 -8.94 11.86
C LEU A 170 -23.90 -8.34 10.84
#